data_8aac23b6a72a0af954b98be2d1eee784
#
_entry.id   8aac23b6a72a0af954b98be2d1eee784
#
_cell.length_a   1.000
_cell.length_b   1.000
_cell.length_c   1.000
_cell.angle_alpha   90.00
_cell.angle_beta   90.00
_cell.angle_gamma   90.00
#
_symmetry.space_group_name_H-M   'P 1'
#
loop_
_entity.id
_entity.type
_entity.pdbx_description
1 polymer ?
#
loop_
_entity_poly.entity_id
_entity_poly.type
_entity_poly.pdbx_seq_one_letter_code
_entity_poly.pdbx_strand_id
1 'polypeptide(L)'
;LTNNGEIVNKIMRSGNMHEKEYIVTVNRPVTDSFLHGMANGVPLVELNTTTRKCRVERTGKKQFSIVLTQGLNRQIRRMCEYFGYRVQKLVRVRIMNIELGDLEPGKYRDVTSQEYKRLLELIAPSSNAPVRPGKKQPQNERMCTNSDPRKETNRKNANTTKRSQNRLHGTFTVVNKNIDRERTHGSKKATD
;
A
#
# COMPACT_ATOMS: atom_id res chain seq x y z
N LEU A 1 11.32 6.73 -8.31
CA LEU A 1 11.79 8.02 -7.80
C LEU A 1 11.04 9.16 -8.48
N THR A 2 10.92 10.29 -7.82
CA THR A 2 10.37 11.52 -8.40
C THR A 2 10.88 12.71 -7.59
N ASN A 3 10.95 13.86 -8.22
CA ASN A 3 11.18 15.15 -7.57
C ASN A 3 9.87 15.84 -7.13
N ASN A 4 8.71 15.25 -7.46
CA ASN A 4 7.41 15.77 -7.07
C ASN A 4 6.93 15.14 -5.75
N GLY A 5 7.21 15.81 -4.63
CA GLY A 5 6.84 15.35 -3.28
C GLY A 5 5.31 15.26 -3.06
N GLU A 6 4.52 16.06 -3.77
CA GLU A 6 3.06 16.02 -3.66
C GLU A 6 2.47 14.68 -4.14
N ILE A 7 2.97 14.17 -5.26
CA ILE A 7 2.58 12.86 -5.80
C ILE A 7 2.96 11.76 -4.81
N VAL A 8 4.18 11.81 -4.26
CA VAL A 8 4.63 10.83 -3.25
C VAL A 8 3.70 10.82 -2.04
N ASN A 9 3.36 11.98 -1.52
CA ASN A 9 2.46 12.10 -0.38
C ASN A 9 1.08 11.51 -0.68
N LYS A 10 0.49 11.81 -1.84
CA LYS A 10 -0.79 11.25 -2.26
C LYS A 10 -0.75 9.73 -2.33
N ILE A 11 0.28 9.14 -2.95
CA ILE A 11 0.44 7.68 -3.10
C ILE A 11 0.69 6.98 -1.76
N MET A 12 1.51 7.56 -0.89
CA MET A 12 1.99 6.86 0.31
C MET A 12 1.06 6.98 1.51
N ARG A 13 0.17 7.97 1.55
CA ARG A 13 -0.77 8.14 2.66
C ARG A 13 -1.74 6.96 2.75
N SER A 14 -1.82 6.35 3.92
CA SER A 14 -2.71 5.23 4.20
C SER A 14 -4.20 5.59 4.11
N GLY A 15 -4.54 6.87 4.30
CA GLY A 15 -5.91 7.39 4.14
C GLY A 15 -6.42 7.33 2.71
N ASN A 16 -5.54 7.43 1.72
CA ASN A 16 -5.90 7.41 0.31
C ASN A 16 -6.12 6.00 -0.26
N MET A 17 -5.88 4.95 0.52
CA MET A 17 -6.21 3.55 0.19
C MET A 17 -5.55 3.01 -1.10
N HIS A 18 -4.43 3.58 -1.53
CA HIS A 18 -3.75 3.14 -2.74
C HIS A 18 -3.08 1.79 -2.59
N GLU A 19 -3.36 0.90 -3.53
CA GLU A 19 -2.85 -0.46 -3.53
C GLU A 19 -1.36 -0.55 -3.78
N LYS A 20 -0.73 -1.46 -3.05
CA LYS A 20 0.66 -1.88 -3.21
C LYS A 20 0.72 -3.39 -3.14
N GLU A 21 1.23 -4.02 -4.18
CA GLU A 21 1.30 -5.47 -4.29
C GLU A 21 2.72 -5.97 -4.07
N TYR A 22 2.82 -7.07 -3.32
CA TYR A 22 4.09 -7.67 -2.94
C TYR A 22 4.07 -9.18 -3.19
N ILE A 23 5.20 -9.70 -3.64
CA ILE A 23 5.49 -11.14 -3.61
C ILE A 23 6.38 -11.41 -2.41
N VAL A 24 5.97 -12.36 -1.59
CA VAL A 24 6.58 -12.67 -0.30
C VAL A 24 7.03 -14.12 -0.27
N THR A 25 8.32 -14.37 -0.04
CA THR A 25 8.86 -15.71 0.20
C THR A 25 9.15 -15.88 1.68
N VAL A 26 8.71 -17.01 2.24
CA VAL A 26 8.83 -17.33 3.66
C VAL A 26 9.61 -18.62 3.90
N ASN A 27 10.05 -18.82 5.14
CA ASN A 27 10.93 -19.92 5.53
C ASN A 27 10.27 -21.32 5.51
N ARG A 28 8.94 -21.41 5.54
CA ARG A 28 8.20 -22.67 5.59
C ARG A 28 6.99 -22.67 4.65
N PRO A 29 6.39 -23.83 4.34
CA PRO A 29 5.23 -23.92 3.46
C PRO A 29 4.05 -23.08 3.92
N VAL A 30 3.43 -22.37 2.99
CA VAL A 30 2.25 -21.53 3.21
C VAL A 30 1.02 -22.43 3.33
N THR A 31 0.26 -22.30 4.44
CA THR A 31 -1.00 -23.01 4.67
C THR A 31 -2.21 -22.14 4.35
N ASP A 32 -3.37 -22.76 4.12
CA ASP A 32 -4.60 -21.98 3.85
C ASP A 32 -5.06 -21.22 5.09
N SER A 33 -4.89 -21.77 6.28
CA SER A 33 -5.17 -21.07 7.54
C SER A 33 -4.29 -19.84 7.73
N PHE A 34 -3.01 -19.90 7.35
CA PHE A 34 -2.12 -18.74 7.35
C PHE A 34 -2.61 -17.67 6.38
N LEU A 35 -2.94 -18.03 5.13
CA LEU A 35 -3.43 -17.06 4.13
C LEU A 35 -4.73 -16.41 4.58
N HIS A 36 -5.66 -17.20 5.11
CA HIS A 36 -6.92 -16.68 5.66
C HIS A 36 -6.70 -15.73 6.83
N GLY A 37 -5.83 -16.09 7.75
CA GLY A 37 -5.46 -15.21 8.88
C GLY A 37 -4.82 -13.90 8.41
N MET A 38 -3.90 -13.96 7.46
CA MET A 38 -3.27 -12.78 6.86
C MET A 38 -4.28 -11.85 6.17
N ALA A 39 -5.29 -12.41 5.49
CA ALA A 39 -6.28 -11.65 4.74
C ALA A 39 -7.29 -10.92 5.65
N ASN A 40 -7.63 -11.49 6.81
CA ASN A 40 -8.68 -10.98 7.70
C ASN A 40 -8.25 -9.86 8.65
N GLY A 41 -6.98 -9.49 8.64
CA GLY A 41 -6.41 -8.50 9.55
C GLY A 41 -5.67 -9.15 10.70
N VAL A 42 -4.49 -8.64 11.00
CA VAL A 42 -3.55 -9.16 12.00
C VAL A 42 -3.32 -8.11 13.09
N PRO A 43 -3.48 -8.44 14.37
CA PRO A 43 -3.13 -7.52 15.44
C PRO A 43 -1.61 -7.37 15.51
N LEU A 44 -1.14 -6.13 15.42
CA LEU A 44 0.26 -5.75 15.56
C LEU A 44 0.46 -5.08 16.91
N VAL A 45 0.75 -5.88 17.94
CA VAL A 45 0.84 -5.43 19.34
C VAL A 45 1.81 -4.27 19.50
N GLU A 46 3.00 -4.37 18.90
CA GLU A 46 4.04 -3.34 18.96
C GLU A 46 3.64 -1.99 18.35
N LEU A 47 2.64 -1.97 17.47
CA LEU A 47 2.11 -0.76 16.84
C LEU A 47 0.74 -0.37 17.40
N ASN A 48 0.25 -1.11 18.39
CA ASN A 48 -1.08 -0.91 19.00
C ASN A 48 -2.20 -0.73 17.96
N THR A 49 -2.17 -1.58 16.92
CA THR A 49 -3.14 -1.49 15.81
C THR A 49 -3.38 -2.84 15.17
N THR A 50 -4.54 -3.02 14.55
CA THR A 50 -4.84 -4.18 13.71
C THR A 50 -4.75 -3.78 12.24
N THR A 51 -4.15 -4.65 11.42
CA THR A 51 -4.06 -4.39 9.98
C THR A 51 -5.43 -4.45 9.33
N ARG A 52 -5.61 -3.70 8.25
CA ARG A 52 -6.84 -3.79 7.44
C ARG A 52 -6.90 -5.15 6.74
N LYS A 53 -8.11 -5.60 6.43
CA LYS A 53 -8.32 -6.75 5.54
C LYS A 53 -7.65 -6.49 4.20
N CYS A 54 -7.07 -7.54 3.62
CA CYS A 54 -6.30 -7.42 2.39
C CYS A 54 -6.43 -8.71 1.55
N ARG A 55 -6.14 -8.60 0.25
CA ARG A 55 -6.10 -9.77 -0.63
C ARG A 55 -4.77 -10.49 -0.46
N VAL A 56 -4.83 -11.80 -0.25
CA VAL A 56 -3.66 -12.66 -0.11
C VAL A 56 -3.91 -13.93 -0.91
N GLU A 57 -2.97 -14.30 -1.77
CA GLU A 57 -3.09 -15.44 -2.67
C GLU A 57 -1.80 -16.27 -2.67
N ARG A 58 -1.94 -17.60 -2.70
CA ARG A 58 -0.78 -18.50 -2.81
C ARG A 58 -0.20 -18.42 -4.22
N THR A 59 1.09 -18.17 -4.34
CA THR A 59 1.83 -18.18 -5.62
C THR A 59 2.87 -19.30 -5.70
N GLY A 60 3.12 -20.02 -4.58
CA GLY A 60 4.02 -21.16 -4.54
C GLY A 60 4.03 -21.83 -3.18
N LYS A 61 4.79 -22.94 -3.03
CA LYS A 61 4.84 -23.72 -1.78
C LYS A 61 5.25 -22.89 -0.57
N LYS A 62 6.22 -21.95 -0.74
CA LYS A 62 6.70 -21.03 0.29
C LYS A 62 6.53 -19.58 -0.11
N GLN A 63 5.58 -19.29 -1.01
CA GLN A 63 5.41 -17.97 -1.59
C GLN A 63 3.93 -17.60 -1.69
N PHE A 64 3.64 -16.31 -1.47
CA PHE A 64 2.30 -15.75 -1.65
C PHE A 64 2.39 -14.30 -2.14
N SER A 65 1.33 -13.82 -2.80
CA SER A 65 1.11 -12.41 -3.09
C SER A 65 0.25 -11.77 -2.01
N ILE A 66 0.47 -10.48 -1.76
CA ILE A 66 -0.35 -9.69 -0.84
C ILE A 66 -0.53 -8.27 -1.38
N VAL A 67 -1.79 -7.79 -1.39
CA VAL A 67 -2.14 -6.43 -1.81
C VAL A 67 -2.56 -5.62 -0.59
N LEU A 68 -1.80 -4.57 -0.29
CA LEU A 68 -2.03 -3.70 0.86
C LEU A 68 -2.46 -2.30 0.42
N THR A 69 -3.42 -1.71 1.14
CA THR A 69 -3.83 -0.31 0.99
C THR A 69 -3.27 0.61 2.06
N GLN A 70 -2.63 0.05 3.09
CA GLN A 70 -1.94 0.78 4.15
C GLN A 70 -0.45 0.46 4.15
N GLY A 71 0.36 1.30 4.81
CA GLY A 71 1.80 1.11 4.91
C GLY A 71 2.30 1.35 6.33
N LEU A 72 2.16 0.35 7.21
CA LEU A 72 2.72 0.40 8.56
C LEU A 72 4.20 -0.02 8.55
N ASN A 73 4.93 0.40 9.56
CA ASN A 73 6.34 0.03 9.71
C ASN A 73 6.50 -1.49 9.72
N ARG A 74 7.28 -2.03 8.74
CA ARG A 74 7.56 -3.47 8.57
C ARG A 74 6.30 -4.36 8.57
N GLN A 75 5.16 -3.84 8.10
CA GLN A 75 3.83 -4.46 8.23
C GLN A 75 3.83 -5.94 7.84
N ILE A 76 4.24 -6.29 6.62
CA ILE A 76 4.20 -7.69 6.12
C ILE A 76 5.07 -8.60 6.99
N ARG A 77 6.26 -8.15 7.41
CA ARG A 77 7.15 -8.94 8.26
C ARG A 77 6.51 -9.22 9.61
N ARG A 78 5.93 -8.20 10.26
CA ARG A 78 5.22 -8.35 11.55
C ARG A 78 3.99 -9.24 11.42
N MET A 79 3.21 -9.11 10.32
CA MET A 79 2.08 -9.99 10.05
C MET A 79 2.52 -11.46 9.92
N CYS A 80 3.61 -11.72 9.20
CA CYS A 80 4.17 -13.08 9.10
C CYS A 80 4.69 -13.60 10.44
N GLU A 81 5.38 -12.77 11.20
CA GLU A 81 5.93 -13.09 12.53
C GLU A 81 4.82 -13.46 13.52
N TYR A 82 3.67 -12.80 13.46
CA TYR A 82 2.50 -13.14 14.29
C TYR A 82 2.04 -14.59 14.10
N PHE A 83 2.11 -15.12 12.88
CA PHE A 83 1.81 -16.51 12.56
C PHE A 83 3.05 -17.43 12.67
N GLY A 84 4.17 -16.95 13.20
CA GLY A 84 5.42 -17.67 13.35
C GLY A 84 6.15 -17.94 12.02
N TYR A 85 5.89 -17.19 10.96
CA TYR A 85 6.62 -17.23 9.70
C TYR A 85 7.71 -16.16 9.67
N ARG A 86 8.83 -16.46 9.00
CA ARG A 86 9.91 -15.50 8.77
C ARG A 86 9.98 -15.17 7.27
N VAL A 87 9.91 -13.90 6.94
CA VAL A 87 10.05 -13.41 5.56
C VAL A 87 11.52 -13.51 5.13
N GLN A 88 11.80 -14.32 4.10
CA GLN A 88 13.11 -14.46 3.46
C GLN A 88 13.28 -13.40 2.37
N LYS A 89 12.36 -13.33 1.40
CA LYS A 89 12.39 -12.37 0.29
C LYS A 89 11.08 -11.58 0.25
N LEU A 90 11.17 -10.28 -0.03
CA LEU A 90 10.03 -9.38 -0.15
C LEU A 90 10.26 -8.46 -1.34
N VAL A 91 9.45 -8.59 -2.36
CA VAL A 91 9.51 -7.80 -3.59
C VAL A 91 8.21 -7.06 -3.77
N ARG A 92 8.26 -5.73 -3.93
CA ARG A 92 7.10 -4.95 -4.33
C ARG A 92 7.01 -4.96 -5.84
N VAL A 93 6.00 -5.63 -6.39
CA VAL A 93 5.82 -5.82 -7.83
C VAL A 93 4.94 -4.76 -8.47
N ARG A 94 4.05 -4.12 -7.70
CA ARG A 94 3.15 -3.09 -8.22
C ARG A 94 2.87 -2.01 -7.16
N ILE A 95 2.70 -0.80 -7.61
CA ILE A 95 2.15 0.32 -6.84
C ILE A 95 1.12 1.04 -7.72
N MET A 96 -0.15 0.98 -7.33
CA MET A 96 -1.28 1.47 -8.13
C MET A 96 -1.26 0.84 -9.54
N ASN A 97 -1.10 1.65 -10.60
CA ASN A 97 -1.02 1.21 -11.99
C ASN A 97 0.42 1.01 -12.51
N ILE A 98 1.43 1.23 -11.66
CA ILE A 98 2.83 1.11 -12.06
C ILE A 98 3.37 -0.25 -11.60
N GLU A 99 3.78 -1.05 -12.56
CA GLU A 99 4.34 -2.37 -12.34
C GLU A 99 5.87 -2.34 -12.42
N LEU A 100 6.49 -3.25 -11.68
CA LEU A 100 7.94 -3.44 -11.71
C LEU A 100 8.40 -4.08 -13.03
N GLY A 101 7.63 -5.06 -13.53
CA GLY A 101 8.01 -5.85 -14.70
C GLY A 101 9.33 -6.58 -14.48
N ASP A 102 10.10 -6.72 -15.56
CA ASP A 102 11.39 -7.41 -15.58
C ASP A 102 12.58 -6.52 -15.19
N LEU A 103 12.31 -5.40 -14.51
CA LEU A 103 13.35 -4.46 -14.08
C LEU A 103 14.27 -5.12 -13.05
N GLU A 104 15.55 -5.26 -13.38
CA GLU A 104 16.56 -5.84 -12.51
C GLU A 104 16.82 -5.03 -11.24
N PRO A 105 17.25 -5.67 -10.13
CA PRO A 105 17.64 -4.97 -8.91
C PRO A 105 18.74 -3.92 -9.17
N GLY A 106 18.54 -2.71 -8.67
CA GLY A 106 19.48 -1.59 -8.86
C GLY A 106 19.30 -0.81 -10.15
N LYS A 107 18.55 -1.32 -11.11
CA LYS A 107 18.21 -0.61 -12.34
C LYS A 107 17.00 0.30 -12.17
N TYR A 108 16.79 1.16 -13.14
CA TYR A 108 15.62 2.05 -13.21
C TYR A 108 15.13 2.16 -14.65
N ARG A 109 13.88 2.54 -14.79
CA ARG A 109 13.27 2.98 -16.04
C ARG A 109 12.39 4.20 -15.79
N ASP A 110 12.17 4.98 -16.81
CA ASP A 110 11.19 6.05 -16.73
C ASP A 110 9.77 5.48 -16.79
N VAL A 111 8.85 6.21 -16.17
CA VAL A 111 7.42 5.93 -16.27
C VAL A 111 6.95 6.40 -17.63
N THR A 112 6.22 5.56 -18.36
CA THR A 112 5.66 5.93 -19.67
C THR A 112 4.63 7.04 -19.52
N SER A 113 4.40 7.80 -20.59
CA SER A 113 3.40 8.87 -20.60
C SER A 113 1.99 8.35 -20.27
N GLN A 114 1.68 7.13 -20.68
CA GLN A 114 0.41 6.46 -20.37
C GLN A 114 0.29 6.11 -18.88
N GLU A 115 1.33 5.48 -18.31
CA GLU A 115 1.39 5.17 -16.88
C GLU A 115 1.26 6.44 -16.04
N TYR A 116 1.98 7.50 -16.43
CA TYR A 116 1.96 8.77 -15.72
C TYR A 116 0.58 9.44 -15.77
N LYS A 117 -0.04 9.51 -16.95
CA LYS A 117 -1.39 10.05 -17.11
C LYS A 117 -2.39 9.29 -16.24
N ARG A 118 -2.36 7.95 -16.30
CA ARG A 118 -3.24 7.10 -15.49
C ARG A 118 -2.99 7.28 -13.99
N LEU A 119 -1.73 7.41 -13.57
CA LEU A 119 -1.38 7.68 -12.19
C LEU A 119 -2.01 8.99 -11.70
N LEU A 120 -1.92 10.06 -12.48
CA LEU A 120 -2.49 11.37 -12.14
C LEU A 120 -4.02 11.29 -11.99
N GLU A 121 -4.72 10.56 -12.88
CA GLU A 121 -6.16 10.31 -12.77
C GLU A 121 -6.52 9.61 -11.46
N LEU A 122 -5.77 8.55 -11.11
CA LEU A 122 -6.00 7.75 -9.91
C LEU A 122 -5.72 8.52 -8.61
N ILE A 123 -4.75 9.45 -8.59
CA ILE A 123 -4.45 10.26 -7.41
C ILE A 123 -5.22 11.58 -7.35
N ALA A 124 -5.99 11.93 -8.38
CA ALA A 124 -6.76 13.17 -8.41
C ALA A 124 -7.72 13.34 -7.20
N PRO A 125 -8.46 12.29 -6.77
CA PRO A 125 -9.32 12.38 -5.59
C PRO A 125 -8.56 12.32 -4.26
N SER A 126 -7.24 12.07 -4.28
CA SER A 126 -6.43 11.85 -3.07
C SER A 126 -6.10 13.16 -2.36
N SER A 127 -6.18 13.14 -1.03
CA SER A 127 -5.90 14.31 -0.18
C SER A 127 -4.44 14.31 0.32
N ASN A 128 -3.85 15.51 0.36
CA ASN A 128 -2.59 15.78 1.08
C ASN A 128 -2.82 16.35 2.48
N ALA A 129 -4.08 16.55 2.91
CA ALA A 129 -4.41 17.07 4.23
C ALA A 129 -3.87 16.17 5.35
N PRO A 130 -3.34 16.72 6.45
CA PRO A 130 -2.90 15.91 7.57
C PRO A 130 -4.07 15.11 8.15
N VAL A 131 -3.83 13.83 8.43
CA VAL A 131 -4.81 12.98 9.14
C VAL A 131 -4.94 13.54 10.55
N ARG A 132 -6.07 14.17 10.87
CA ARG A 132 -6.36 14.59 12.24
C ARG A 132 -6.59 13.33 13.09
N PRO A 133 -5.83 13.09 14.17
CA PRO A 133 -6.14 12.00 15.08
C PRO A 133 -7.47 12.29 15.76
N GLY A 134 -8.48 11.44 15.58
CA GLY A 134 -9.69 11.47 16.39
C GLY A 134 -11.02 11.72 15.70
N LYS A 135 -11.31 11.09 14.56
CA LYS A 135 -12.70 10.74 14.22
C LYS A 135 -12.75 9.28 13.79
N LYS A 136 -13.22 8.41 14.68
CA LYS A 136 -13.70 7.07 14.32
C LYS A 136 -14.72 7.26 13.20
N GLN A 137 -14.50 6.68 12.04
CA GLN A 137 -15.53 6.63 11.01
C GLN A 137 -16.74 5.91 11.61
N PRO A 138 -17.98 6.44 11.44
CA PRO A 138 -19.15 5.72 11.86
C PRO A 138 -19.23 4.43 11.05
N GLN A 139 -19.31 3.31 11.76
CA GLN A 139 -19.67 2.03 11.18
C GLN A 139 -21.08 2.21 10.63
N ASN A 140 -21.26 2.00 9.34
CA ASN A 140 -22.54 2.03 8.64
C ASN A 140 -23.34 0.81 9.09
N GLU A 141 -24.00 0.89 10.22
CA GLU A 141 -25.12 0.01 10.56
C GLU A 141 -26.29 0.39 9.65
N ARG A 142 -26.54 -0.46 8.68
CA ARG A 142 -27.78 -0.39 7.91
C ARG A 142 -28.91 -0.81 8.83
N MET A 143 -29.55 0.16 9.44
CA MET A 143 -30.88 -0.02 10.00
C MET A 143 -31.90 0.42 8.97
N CYS A 144 -32.66 -0.56 8.48
CA CYS A 144 -33.88 -0.31 7.72
C CYS A 144 -34.93 0.27 8.66
N THR A 145 -35.40 1.47 8.41
CA THR A 145 -36.73 1.91 8.82
C THR A 145 -37.32 2.85 7.79
N ASN A 146 -38.57 2.57 7.46
CA ASN A 146 -39.45 3.21 6.48
C ASN A 146 -39.90 4.62 6.90
N SER A 147 -40.37 5.34 5.86
CA SER A 147 -41.33 6.48 5.87
C SER A 147 -40.82 7.81 6.47
N ASP A 148 -40.92 8.95 5.82
CA ASP A 148 -41.97 9.63 5.07
C ASP A 148 -41.43 10.94 4.43
N PRO A 149 -41.98 11.44 3.32
CA PRO A 149 -41.44 12.61 2.60
C PRO A 149 -42.17 13.90 3.02
N ARG A 150 -41.47 15.00 3.23
CA ARG A 150 -41.84 16.40 2.97
C ARG A 150 -40.88 17.40 3.61
N LYS A 151 -40.20 18.17 2.82
CA LYS A 151 -40.15 19.63 2.69
C LYS A 151 -38.88 20.13 2.05
N GLU A 152 -39.11 20.69 0.87
CA GLU A 152 -38.19 21.63 0.19
C GLU A 152 -37.85 22.81 1.10
N THR A 153 -36.62 23.26 1.08
CA THR A 153 -36.32 24.71 0.98
C THR A 153 -34.94 24.93 0.37
N ASN A 154 -34.97 25.68 -0.68
CA ASN A 154 -33.98 26.36 -1.47
C ASN A 154 -32.89 27.06 -0.63
N ARG A 155 -31.60 26.85 -0.97
CA ARG A 155 -30.59 27.91 -0.86
C ARG A 155 -29.48 27.71 -1.91
N LYS A 156 -29.55 28.53 -2.94
CA LYS A 156 -28.47 28.81 -3.90
C LYS A 156 -27.29 29.43 -3.13
N ASN A 157 -26.08 28.94 -3.35
CA ASN A 157 -24.88 29.77 -3.26
C ASN A 157 -23.87 29.29 -4.29
N ALA A 158 -23.74 30.13 -5.31
CA ALA A 158 -22.68 30.10 -6.28
C ALA A 158 -21.37 30.52 -5.61
N ASN A 159 -20.34 29.71 -5.73
CA ASN A 159 -18.97 30.21 -5.55
C ASN A 159 -18.07 29.65 -6.65
N THR A 160 -17.80 30.54 -7.56
CA THR A 160 -16.88 30.41 -8.68
C THR A 160 -15.46 30.35 -8.13
N THR A 161 -14.83 29.19 -8.13
CA THR A 161 -13.42 29.08 -7.78
C THR A 161 -12.61 28.86 -9.06
N LYS A 162 -11.77 29.84 -9.35
CA LYS A 162 -10.83 29.89 -10.48
C LYS A 162 -9.93 28.65 -10.48
N ARG A 163 -9.97 27.94 -11.58
CA ARG A 163 -9.15 26.77 -11.89
C ARG A 163 -7.74 27.25 -12.27
N SER A 164 -6.83 27.28 -11.32
CA SER A 164 -5.40 27.43 -11.63
C SER A 164 -4.88 26.11 -12.20
N GLN A 165 -4.57 26.12 -13.48
CA GLN A 165 -3.86 25.01 -14.14
C GLN A 165 -2.39 25.06 -13.73
N ASN A 166 -2.04 24.36 -12.63
CA ASN A 166 -0.64 24.07 -12.33
C ASN A 166 -0.20 22.95 -13.27
N ARG A 167 0.63 23.29 -14.25
CA ARG A 167 1.41 22.33 -15.04
C ARG A 167 2.39 21.61 -14.10
N LEU A 168 2.02 20.42 -13.66
CA LEU A 168 2.90 19.52 -12.90
C LEU A 168 3.92 18.90 -13.87
N HIS A 169 5.06 19.56 -14.07
CA HIS A 169 6.21 18.97 -14.75
C HIS A 169 7.07 18.29 -13.68
N GLY A 170 6.86 16.99 -13.48
CA GLY A 170 7.65 16.18 -12.57
C GLY A 170 8.21 14.95 -13.29
N THR A 171 9.47 14.63 -13.08
CA THR A 171 10.07 13.38 -13.54
C THR A 171 9.63 12.24 -12.62
N PHE A 172 9.19 11.13 -13.19
CA PHE A 172 8.79 9.96 -12.44
C PHE A 172 9.52 8.72 -12.97
N THR A 173 10.25 8.04 -12.09
CA THR A 173 11.10 6.91 -12.45
C THR A 173 10.82 5.73 -11.54
N VAL A 174 10.69 4.54 -12.12
CA VAL A 174 10.60 3.27 -11.38
C VAL A 174 12.01 2.80 -11.05
N VAL A 175 12.25 2.49 -9.78
CA VAL A 175 13.53 1.94 -9.31
C VAL A 175 13.28 0.63 -8.58
N ASN A 176 13.97 -0.41 -8.98
CA ASN A 176 13.99 -1.66 -8.25
C ASN A 176 15.05 -1.60 -7.13
N LYS A 177 14.59 -1.45 -5.88
CA LYS A 177 15.43 -1.41 -4.67
C LYS A 177 15.52 -2.76 -3.96
N ASN A 178 15.12 -3.85 -4.61
CA ASN A 178 15.17 -5.18 -4.01
C ASN A 178 16.60 -5.72 -4.04
N ILE A 179 17.47 -5.18 -3.16
CA ILE A 179 18.81 -5.69 -2.92
C ILE A 179 18.69 -6.75 -1.83
N ASP A 180 18.94 -8.01 -2.16
CA ASP A 180 19.09 -9.07 -1.18
C ASP A 180 20.33 -8.75 -0.33
N ARG A 181 20.13 -8.37 0.92
CA ARG A 181 21.22 -8.29 1.90
C ARG A 181 21.54 -9.71 2.31
N GLU A 182 22.37 -10.39 1.57
CA GLU A 182 23.11 -11.56 2.06
C GLU A 182 24.02 -11.09 3.21
N ARG A 183 23.65 -11.46 4.42
CA ARG A 183 24.57 -11.40 5.54
C ARG A 183 25.54 -12.56 5.36
N THR A 184 26.68 -12.29 4.79
CA THR A 184 27.84 -13.18 4.89
C THR A 184 28.23 -13.27 6.38
N HIS A 185 27.87 -14.38 7.01
CA HIS A 185 28.45 -14.77 8.29
C HIS A 185 29.87 -15.23 7.99
N GLY A 186 30.82 -14.33 8.18
CA GLY A 186 32.24 -14.68 8.20
C GLY A 186 32.48 -15.68 9.32
N SER A 187 32.67 -16.93 8.93
CA SER A 187 33.18 -17.98 9.81
C SER A 187 34.64 -17.66 10.15
N LYS A 188 34.88 -17.15 11.35
CA LYS A 188 36.24 -17.13 11.90
C LYS A 188 36.62 -18.57 12.27
N LYS A 189 37.45 -19.20 11.43
CA LYS A 189 38.21 -20.37 11.83
C LYS A 189 39.22 -19.92 12.86
N ALA A 190 39.10 -20.44 14.09
CA ALA A 190 40.17 -20.45 15.03
C ALA A 190 41.19 -21.51 14.54
N THR A 191 42.43 -21.11 14.39
CA THR A 191 43.59 -21.99 14.27
C THR A 191 44.29 -21.97 15.61
N ASP A 192 44.36 -23.14 16.22
CA ASP A 192 45.40 -23.50 17.17
C ASP A 192 46.73 -23.64 16.43
#